data_358060c37c02409109968f1c80557dbc
#
_entry.id   358060c37c02409109968f1c80557dbc
#
_cell.length_a   1.000
_cell.length_b   1.000
_cell.length_c   1.000
_cell.angle_alpha   90.00
_cell.angle_beta   90.00
_cell.angle_gamma   90.00
#
_symmetry.space_group_name_H-M   'P 1'
#
loop_
_entity.id
_entity.type
_entity.pdbx_description
1 polymer ?
#
loop_
_entity_poly.entity_id
_entity_poly.type
_entity_poly.pdbx_seq_one_letter_code
_entity_poly.pdbx_strand_id
1 'polypeptide(L)'
;MPKFVVVTTFNAKGYGQYAQKFLRTFISHWPKEVNLWVYTENCKISEIAPNLKVLDLHEVSPAIVNFKDKWKNEPKANGDVSRDPIRSKRRDAGKGFKWDAIRFSHKVYSIFHCAATTDAEILIWMDADMICHSPITMDQLNHLIPEQKDLCYLGRDGKYPECGLYSLNLSHYAIKLFLAEFQRMYDQAEQGIFLLEEWHDSFVFEEVRKKFPNLNLLNWSAGLSDIRPNRFNSQGEGHPLINSDWGAYLDHLKGTRKIRGKSNEIDLKVNRTEAYWTNNV
;
A
#
# COMPACT_ATOMS: atom_id res chain seq x y z
N MET A 1 2.14 11.42 -22.40
CA MET A 1 2.64 10.98 -21.09
C MET A 1 1.67 9.91 -20.58
N PRO A 2 2.10 8.86 -19.86
CA PRO A 2 1.17 7.89 -19.30
C PRO A 2 0.33 8.57 -18.23
N LYS A 3 -0.98 8.28 -18.21
CA LYS A 3 -1.87 8.84 -17.19
C LYS A 3 -1.61 8.20 -15.81
N PHE A 4 -1.37 6.88 -15.78
CA PHE A 4 -1.20 6.12 -14.56
C PHE A 4 0.17 5.43 -14.48
N VAL A 5 0.74 5.43 -13.29
CA VAL A 5 1.83 4.55 -12.90
C VAL A 5 1.45 3.78 -11.63
N VAL A 6 1.58 2.46 -11.66
CA VAL A 6 1.44 1.63 -10.47
C VAL A 6 2.81 1.41 -9.85
N VAL A 7 2.91 1.50 -8.53
CA VAL A 7 4.15 1.33 -7.77
C VAL A 7 3.97 0.19 -6.77
N THR A 8 4.98 -0.67 -6.69
CA THR A 8 5.05 -1.73 -5.68
C THR A 8 6.49 -2.00 -5.26
N THR A 9 6.68 -2.66 -4.12
CA THR A 9 8.01 -3.09 -3.65
C THR A 9 7.96 -4.47 -3.00
N PHE A 10 9.05 -5.20 -3.12
CA PHE A 10 9.26 -6.48 -2.43
C PHE A 10 10.74 -6.89 -2.44
N ASN A 11 11.10 -7.77 -1.52
CA ASN A 11 12.40 -8.45 -1.48
C ASN A 11 12.32 -9.87 -2.07
N ALA A 12 13.44 -10.59 -2.12
CA ALA A 12 13.52 -11.95 -2.66
C ALA A 12 12.52 -12.92 -1.99
N LYS A 13 12.32 -12.83 -0.67
CA LYS A 13 11.34 -13.65 0.05
C LYS A 13 9.92 -13.32 -0.39
N GLY A 14 9.57 -12.05 -0.48
CA GLY A 14 8.27 -11.60 -0.96
C GLY A 14 8.02 -12.00 -2.41
N TYR A 15 9.05 -11.93 -3.26
CA TYR A 15 8.96 -12.38 -4.65
C TYR A 15 8.52 -13.84 -4.75
N GLY A 16 9.19 -14.76 -4.05
CA GLY A 16 8.84 -16.18 -4.08
C GLY A 16 7.50 -16.50 -3.42
N GLN A 17 7.07 -15.72 -2.42
CA GLN A 17 5.85 -16.02 -1.68
C GLN A 17 4.57 -15.48 -2.34
N TYR A 18 4.60 -14.29 -2.97
CA TYR A 18 3.40 -13.63 -3.47
C TYR A 18 3.61 -12.70 -4.66
N ALA A 19 4.74 -11.98 -4.75
CA ALA A 19 4.87 -10.92 -5.73
C ALA A 19 4.98 -11.45 -7.18
N GLN A 20 5.51 -12.66 -7.38
CA GLN A 20 5.53 -13.30 -8.69
C GLN A 20 4.09 -13.47 -9.24
N LYS A 21 3.16 -13.90 -8.38
CA LYS A 21 1.75 -14.04 -8.76
C LYS A 21 1.12 -12.68 -9.06
N PHE A 22 1.42 -11.66 -8.24
CA PHE A 22 0.98 -10.29 -8.50
C PHE A 22 1.45 -9.81 -9.88
N LEU A 23 2.75 -9.91 -10.18
CA LEU A 23 3.30 -9.46 -11.47
C LEU A 23 2.62 -10.14 -12.65
N ARG A 24 2.47 -11.45 -12.62
CA ARG A 24 1.82 -12.23 -13.70
C ARG A 24 0.37 -11.82 -13.89
N THR A 25 -0.38 -11.67 -12.80
CA THR A 25 -1.80 -11.29 -12.88
C THR A 25 -1.97 -9.83 -13.28
N PHE A 26 -1.09 -8.92 -12.85
CA PHE A 26 -1.08 -7.54 -13.33
C PHE A 26 -0.82 -7.48 -14.84
N ILE A 27 0.25 -8.10 -15.32
CA ILE A 27 0.61 -8.14 -16.75
C ILE A 27 -0.53 -8.71 -17.60
N SER A 28 -1.29 -9.66 -17.07
CA SER A 28 -2.40 -10.32 -17.77
C SER A 28 -3.68 -9.48 -17.81
N HIS A 29 -3.99 -8.71 -16.76
CA HIS A 29 -5.31 -8.12 -16.56
C HIS A 29 -5.34 -6.58 -16.60
N TRP A 30 -4.18 -5.92 -16.49
CA TRP A 30 -4.14 -4.47 -16.54
C TRP A 30 -3.83 -3.93 -17.93
N PRO A 31 -4.32 -2.71 -18.28
CA PRO A 31 -4.04 -2.08 -19.56
C PRO A 31 -2.54 -1.90 -19.78
N LYS A 32 -2.09 -2.10 -21.01
CA LYS A 32 -0.67 -1.95 -21.37
C LYS A 32 -0.17 -0.50 -21.31
N GLU A 33 -1.10 0.44 -21.30
CA GLU A 33 -0.86 1.89 -21.15
C GLU A 33 -0.52 2.26 -19.71
N VAL A 34 -0.82 1.39 -18.75
CA VAL A 34 -0.49 1.61 -17.33
C VAL A 34 0.89 1.02 -17.03
N ASN A 35 1.82 1.88 -16.68
CA ASN A 35 3.17 1.43 -16.29
C ASN A 35 3.17 0.82 -14.90
N LEU A 36 3.89 -0.29 -14.72
CA LEU A 36 4.19 -0.89 -13.41
C LEU A 36 5.65 -0.66 -13.07
N TRP A 37 5.91 0.15 -12.03
CA TRP A 37 7.24 0.34 -11.46
C TRP A 37 7.42 -0.54 -10.23
N VAL A 38 8.33 -1.48 -10.34
CA VAL A 38 8.67 -2.45 -9.30
C VAL A 38 9.99 -2.06 -8.66
N TYR A 39 9.95 -1.76 -7.39
CA TYR A 39 11.15 -1.51 -6.60
C TYR A 39 11.55 -2.80 -5.87
N THR A 40 12.68 -3.37 -6.26
CA THR A 40 13.21 -4.58 -5.61
C THR A 40 14.24 -4.23 -4.54
N GLU A 41 14.46 -5.15 -3.63
CA GLU A 41 15.49 -5.09 -2.60
C GLU A 41 16.46 -6.24 -2.84
N ASN A 42 17.52 -5.99 -3.63
CA ASN A 42 18.51 -7.01 -4.01
C ASN A 42 17.86 -8.29 -4.55
N CYS A 43 16.84 -8.14 -5.40
CA CYS A 43 16.05 -9.24 -5.92
C CYS A 43 15.92 -9.13 -7.44
N LYS A 44 16.33 -10.18 -8.15
CA LYS A 44 16.07 -10.31 -9.59
C LYS A 44 14.70 -10.94 -9.81
N ILE A 45 13.98 -10.45 -10.81
CA ILE A 45 12.68 -11.00 -11.23
C ILE A 45 12.79 -11.60 -12.63
N SER A 46 11.89 -12.53 -12.95
CA SER A 46 11.86 -13.22 -14.25
C SER A 46 10.79 -12.66 -15.20
N GLU A 47 9.83 -11.91 -14.68
CA GLU A 47 8.75 -11.35 -15.46
C GLU A 47 9.25 -10.21 -16.36
N ILE A 48 8.78 -10.20 -17.62
CA ILE A 48 9.12 -9.19 -18.63
C ILE A 48 7.82 -8.73 -19.29
N ALA A 49 7.63 -7.41 -19.33
CA ALA A 49 6.54 -6.79 -20.08
C ALA A 49 6.95 -5.39 -20.55
N PRO A 50 6.40 -4.87 -21.66
CA PRO A 50 6.78 -3.54 -22.18
C PRO A 50 6.50 -2.40 -21.22
N ASN A 51 5.48 -2.54 -20.36
CA ASN A 51 5.06 -1.56 -19.36
C ASN A 51 5.62 -1.87 -17.95
N LEU A 52 6.56 -2.81 -17.82
CA LEU A 52 7.20 -3.16 -16.55
C LEU A 52 8.58 -2.51 -16.47
N LYS A 53 8.78 -1.67 -15.43
CA LYS A 53 10.08 -1.09 -15.08
C LYS A 53 10.53 -1.63 -13.74
N VAL A 54 11.71 -2.23 -13.69
CA VAL A 54 12.29 -2.81 -12.48
C VAL A 54 13.48 -1.97 -12.04
N LEU A 55 13.50 -1.58 -10.77
CA LEU A 55 14.52 -0.73 -10.17
C LEU A 55 14.96 -1.36 -8.84
N ASP A 56 16.26 -1.40 -8.57
CA ASP A 56 16.73 -1.69 -7.20
C ASP A 56 16.57 -0.44 -6.35
N LEU A 57 15.80 -0.54 -5.27
CA LEU A 57 15.45 0.60 -4.43
C LEU A 57 16.69 1.23 -3.77
N HIS A 58 17.67 0.41 -3.39
CA HIS A 58 18.88 0.91 -2.75
C HIS A 58 19.82 1.61 -3.74
N GLU A 59 19.77 1.25 -5.02
CA GLU A 59 20.55 1.92 -6.06
C GLU A 59 19.96 3.28 -6.44
N VAL A 60 18.61 3.36 -6.54
CA VAL A 60 17.93 4.57 -7.04
C VAL A 60 17.56 5.57 -5.96
N SER A 61 17.53 5.18 -4.67
CA SER A 61 17.14 6.04 -3.56
C SER A 61 18.17 6.08 -2.43
N PRO A 62 19.15 6.99 -2.48
CA PRO A 62 20.10 7.16 -1.37
C PRO A 62 19.41 7.46 -0.02
N ALA A 63 18.24 8.05 -0.03
CA ALA A 63 17.49 8.41 1.17
C ALA A 63 17.11 7.17 2.00
N ILE A 64 16.66 6.07 1.37
CA ILE A 64 16.37 4.84 2.13
C ILE A 64 17.64 4.21 2.67
N VAL A 65 18.74 4.27 1.94
CA VAL A 65 20.03 3.74 2.42
C VAL A 65 20.45 4.48 3.68
N ASN A 66 20.41 5.82 3.66
CA ASN A 66 20.71 6.65 4.82
C ASN A 66 19.76 6.37 5.99
N PHE A 67 18.45 6.25 5.73
CA PHE A 67 17.47 5.92 6.75
C PHE A 67 17.78 4.57 7.41
N LYS A 68 18.01 3.53 6.61
CA LYS A 68 18.32 2.19 7.11
C LYS A 68 19.65 2.18 7.88
N ASP A 69 20.71 2.79 7.36
CA ASP A 69 22.00 2.83 8.03
C ASP A 69 21.94 3.51 9.39
N LYS A 70 21.15 4.58 9.50
CA LYS A 70 20.94 5.27 10.77
C LYS A 70 20.15 4.42 11.79
N TRP A 71 19.15 3.64 11.34
CA TRP A 71 18.17 3.02 12.23
C TRP A 71 18.21 1.50 12.30
N LYS A 72 19.00 0.80 11.48
CA LYS A 72 19.06 -0.68 11.44
C LYS A 72 19.41 -1.34 12.77
N ASN A 73 20.16 -0.66 13.63
CA ASN A 73 20.57 -1.17 14.96
C ASN A 73 19.67 -0.69 16.09
N GLU A 74 18.63 0.11 15.80
CA GLU A 74 17.67 0.57 16.79
C GLU A 74 16.53 -0.43 16.94
N PRO A 75 16.44 -1.20 18.06
CA PRO A 75 15.42 -2.25 18.21
C PRO A 75 14.00 -1.73 17.98
N LYS A 76 13.67 -0.57 18.54
CA LYS A 76 12.35 0.05 18.38
C LYS A 76 12.00 0.30 16.92
N ALA A 77 12.96 0.71 16.08
CA ALA A 77 12.73 0.98 14.66
C ALA A 77 12.56 -0.29 13.81
N ASN A 78 12.92 -1.44 14.38
CA ASN A 78 12.78 -2.79 13.82
C ASN A 78 11.64 -3.59 14.46
N GLY A 79 10.68 -2.92 15.10
CA GLY A 79 9.51 -3.56 15.68
C GLY A 79 9.71 -4.15 17.08
N ASP A 80 10.90 -4.08 17.65
CA ASP A 80 11.16 -4.52 19.03
C ASP A 80 10.99 -3.34 20.00
N VAL A 81 9.86 -3.31 20.67
CA VAL A 81 9.51 -2.29 21.67
C VAL A 81 9.69 -2.80 23.10
N SER A 82 10.34 -3.93 23.32
CA SER A 82 10.50 -4.54 24.65
C SER A 82 11.18 -3.62 25.66
N ARG A 83 12.09 -2.76 25.21
CA ARG A 83 12.82 -1.76 26.03
C ARG A 83 12.19 -0.37 26.00
N ASP A 84 11.12 -0.14 25.23
CA ASP A 84 10.44 1.15 25.22
C ASP A 84 9.55 1.28 26.47
N PRO A 85 9.73 2.31 27.32
CA PRO A 85 9.06 2.40 28.61
C PRO A 85 7.55 2.60 28.51
N ILE A 86 7.05 3.08 27.36
CA ILE A 86 5.63 3.34 27.12
C ILE A 86 5.03 2.19 26.29
N ARG A 87 5.66 1.85 25.16
CA ARG A 87 5.12 0.90 24.17
C ARG A 87 5.17 -0.54 24.65
N SER A 88 6.17 -0.92 25.46
CA SER A 88 6.26 -2.26 26.07
C SER A 88 5.06 -2.62 26.95
N LYS A 89 4.38 -1.61 27.52
CA LYS A 89 3.22 -1.79 28.42
C LYS A 89 1.89 -1.88 27.66
N ARG A 90 1.89 -1.70 26.35
CA ARG A 90 0.66 -1.77 25.56
C ARG A 90 0.20 -3.21 25.40
N ARG A 91 -1.11 -3.43 25.37
CA ARG A 91 -1.71 -4.75 25.08
C ARG A 91 -1.31 -5.34 23.73
N ASP A 92 -0.91 -4.47 22.80
CA ASP A 92 -0.50 -4.83 21.44
C ASP A 92 1.01 -4.75 21.22
N ALA A 93 1.81 -4.66 22.29
CA ALA A 93 3.29 -4.62 22.20
C ALA A 93 3.89 -5.77 21.36
N GLY A 94 3.28 -6.96 21.40
CA GLY A 94 3.68 -8.10 20.56
C GLY A 94 3.40 -7.94 19.05
N LYS A 95 2.68 -6.88 18.64
CA LYS A 95 2.45 -6.57 17.22
C LYS A 95 3.59 -5.71 16.67
N GLY A 96 4.81 -6.25 16.65
CA GLY A 96 6.03 -5.54 16.28
C GLY A 96 5.93 -4.75 14.96
N PHE A 97 5.10 -5.21 13.99
CA PHE A 97 4.91 -4.49 12.73
C PHE A 97 4.46 -3.03 12.92
N LYS A 98 3.80 -2.68 14.03
CA LYS A 98 3.34 -1.31 14.29
C LYS A 98 4.49 -0.31 14.41
N TRP A 99 5.66 -0.80 14.79
CA TRP A 99 6.86 0.00 15.02
C TRP A 99 8.04 -0.40 14.13
N ASP A 100 7.80 -1.22 13.11
CA ASP A 100 8.82 -1.65 12.16
C ASP A 100 9.02 -0.60 11.05
N ALA A 101 9.59 0.56 11.44
CA ALA A 101 9.85 1.66 10.53
C ALA A 101 10.82 1.28 9.40
N ILE A 102 11.79 0.42 9.68
CA ILE A 102 12.74 -0.11 8.69
C ILE A 102 12.01 -0.86 7.59
N ARG A 103 11.08 -1.74 7.95
CA ARG A 103 10.29 -2.50 6.98
C ARG A 103 9.43 -1.58 6.12
N PHE A 104 8.71 -0.64 6.73
CA PHE A 104 7.78 0.23 6.00
C PHE A 104 8.49 1.34 5.22
N SER A 105 9.76 1.65 5.53
CA SER A 105 10.54 2.59 4.74
C SER A 105 10.65 2.19 3.27
N HIS A 106 10.74 0.91 2.95
CA HIS A 106 10.81 0.44 1.56
C HIS A 106 9.61 0.91 0.74
N LYS A 107 8.40 0.80 1.30
CA LYS A 107 7.18 1.26 0.66
C LYS A 107 7.21 2.75 0.38
N VAL A 108 7.46 3.55 1.42
CA VAL A 108 7.33 5.01 1.30
C VAL A 108 8.42 5.61 0.40
N TYR A 109 9.66 5.14 0.50
CA TYR A 109 10.74 5.62 -0.38
C TYR A 109 10.58 5.19 -1.84
N SER A 110 9.93 4.06 -2.11
CA SER A 110 9.53 3.68 -3.49
C SER A 110 8.54 4.69 -4.06
N ILE A 111 7.56 5.11 -3.26
CA ILE A 111 6.56 6.11 -3.66
C ILE A 111 7.22 7.47 -3.89
N PHE A 112 8.08 7.92 -2.97
CA PHE A 112 8.75 9.22 -3.08
C PHE A 112 9.64 9.28 -4.33
N HIS A 113 10.43 8.24 -4.58
CA HIS A 113 11.27 8.17 -5.77
C HIS A 113 10.43 8.15 -7.05
N CYS A 114 9.37 7.33 -7.11
CA CYS A 114 8.50 7.31 -8.28
C CYS A 114 7.83 8.67 -8.51
N ALA A 115 7.26 9.27 -7.48
CA ALA A 115 6.59 10.57 -7.58
C ALA A 115 7.53 11.69 -8.07
N ALA A 116 8.83 11.61 -7.71
CA ALA A 116 9.84 12.59 -8.14
C ALA A 116 10.36 12.38 -9.56
N THR A 117 10.20 11.16 -10.14
CA THR A 117 10.88 10.80 -11.39
C THR A 117 9.97 10.31 -12.50
N THR A 118 8.69 10.10 -12.24
CA THR A 118 7.70 9.68 -13.23
C THR A 118 7.13 10.86 -14.00
N ASP A 119 6.76 10.64 -15.26
CA ASP A 119 5.98 11.56 -16.06
C ASP A 119 4.45 11.29 -15.96
N ALA A 120 4.03 10.30 -15.16
CA ALA A 120 2.63 9.98 -14.98
C ALA A 120 1.91 11.03 -14.14
N GLU A 121 0.64 11.26 -14.46
CA GLU A 121 -0.20 12.20 -13.72
C GLU A 121 -0.68 11.62 -12.38
N ILE A 122 -0.95 10.31 -12.36
CA ILE A 122 -1.51 9.62 -11.19
C ILE A 122 -0.63 8.44 -10.81
N LEU A 123 -0.16 8.45 -9.56
CA LEU A 123 0.53 7.33 -8.95
C LEU A 123 -0.49 6.46 -8.18
N ILE A 124 -0.46 5.16 -8.41
CA ILE A 124 -1.24 4.16 -7.71
C ILE A 124 -0.27 3.28 -6.92
N TRP A 125 -0.38 3.27 -5.61
CA TRP A 125 0.30 2.28 -4.78
C TRP A 125 -0.49 0.98 -4.74
N MET A 126 0.19 -0.15 -4.93
CA MET A 126 -0.36 -1.49 -4.75
C MET A 126 0.61 -2.36 -3.94
N ASP A 127 0.14 -2.94 -2.83
CA ASP A 127 0.93 -3.95 -2.11
C ASP A 127 1.14 -5.18 -3.01
N ALA A 128 2.37 -5.72 -3.03
CA ALA A 128 2.75 -6.84 -3.91
C ALA A 128 2.08 -8.18 -3.57
N ASP A 129 1.31 -8.25 -2.48
CA ASP A 129 0.49 -9.42 -2.12
C ASP A 129 -0.96 -9.31 -2.59
N MET A 130 -1.23 -8.45 -3.58
CA MET A 130 -2.50 -8.42 -4.30
C MET A 130 -2.55 -9.41 -5.46
N ILE A 131 -3.76 -9.72 -5.90
CA ILE A 131 -4.04 -10.47 -7.12
C ILE A 131 -4.95 -9.61 -7.99
N CYS A 132 -4.55 -9.42 -9.24
CA CYS A 132 -5.39 -8.83 -10.28
C CYS A 132 -6.15 -9.97 -10.97
N HIS A 133 -7.35 -10.30 -10.48
CA HIS A 133 -8.06 -11.52 -10.90
C HIS A 133 -8.98 -11.33 -12.11
N SER A 134 -9.28 -10.09 -12.48
CA SER A 134 -10.16 -9.77 -13.60
C SER A 134 -9.61 -8.62 -14.42
N PRO A 135 -9.83 -8.60 -15.75
CA PRO A 135 -9.42 -7.49 -16.60
C PRO A 135 -10.04 -6.17 -16.15
N ILE A 136 -9.25 -5.11 -16.19
CA ILE A 136 -9.71 -3.75 -15.97
C ILE A 136 -9.36 -2.89 -17.19
N THR A 137 -10.28 -2.01 -17.62
CA THR A 137 -10.07 -1.10 -18.73
C THR A 137 -9.62 0.29 -18.25
N MET A 138 -9.11 1.11 -19.18
CA MET A 138 -8.78 2.50 -18.89
C MET A 138 -9.99 3.32 -18.43
N ASP A 139 -11.17 3.07 -19.00
CA ASP A 139 -12.40 3.76 -18.59
C ASP A 139 -12.81 3.41 -17.17
N GLN A 140 -12.67 2.12 -16.79
CA GLN A 140 -12.92 1.68 -15.41
C GLN A 140 -11.91 2.27 -14.43
N LEU A 141 -10.62 2.37 -14.80
CA LEU A 141 -9.62 3.06 -13.99
C LEU A 141 -9.95 4.54 -13.82
N ASN A 142 -10.36 5.23 -14.89
CA ASN A 142 -10.78 6.63 -14.83
C ASN A 142 -12.01 6.83 -13.95
N HIS A 143 -12.93 5.86 -13.93
CA HIS A 143 -14.10 5.90 -13.04
C HIS A 143 -13.70 5.70 -11.57
N LEU A 144 -12.85 4.71 -11.31
CA LEU A 144 -12.38 4.39 -9.95
C LEU A 144 -11.44 5.46 -9.37
N ILE A 145 -10.68 6.15 -10.25
CA ILE A 145 -9.71 7.19 -9.87
C ILE A 145 -10.00 8.46 -10.70
N PRO A 146 -11.03 9.23 -10.32
CA PRO A 146 -11.38 10.45 -11.03
C PRO A 146 -10.27 11.49 -10.92
N GLU A 147 -9.91 12.12 -12.05
CA GLU A 147 -8.79 13.07 -12.15
C GLU A 147 -8.92 14.30 -11.25
N GLN A 148 -10.17 14.71 -10.92
CA GLN A 148 -10.41 15.84 -10.02
C GLN A 148 -10.11 15.52 -8.54
N LYS A 149 -9.82 14.26 -8.21
CA LYS A 149 -9.47 13.85 -6.84
C LYS A 149 -7.98 13.99 -6.60
N ASP A 150 -7.63 14.58 -5.46
CA ASP A 150 -6.24 14.65 -5.01
C ASP A 150 -5.74 13.27 -4.58
N LEU A 151 -6.55 12.58 -3.79
CA LEU A 151 -6.20 11.32 -3.17
C LEU A 151 -7.42 10.41 -3.08
N CYS A 152 -7.27 9.16 -3.54
CA CYS A 152 -8.28 8.12 -3.36
C CYS A 152 -7.71 7.01 -2.48
N TYR A 153 -8.52 6.49 -1.53
CA TYR A 153 -8.03 5.55 -0.53
C TYR A 153 -9.12 4.62 0.00
N LEU A 154 -8.73 3.58 0.70
CA LEU A 154 -9.62 2.64 1.38
C LEU A 154 -9.75 3.03 2.86
N GLY A 155 -10.78 3.80 3.21
CA GLY A 155 -11.04 4.21 4.59
C GLY A 155 -11.52 3.06 5.48
N ARG A 156 -11.36 3.24 6.78
CA ARG A 156 -11.91 2.35 7.82
C ARG A 156 -12.44 3.20 8.97
N ASP A 157 -13.66 2.91 9.42
CA ASP A 157 -14.26 3.64 10.52
C ASP A 157 -13.46 3.48 11.81
N GLY A 158 -13.09 4.61 12.42
CA GLY A 158 -12.38 4.65 13.70
C GLY A 158 -10.93 4.13 13.65
N LYS A 159 -10.35 3.95 12.45
CA LYS A 159 -8.97 3.51 12.22
C LYS A 159 -8.30 4.29 11.08
N TYR A 160 -6.98 4.16 11.01
CA TYR A 160 -6.21 4.57 9.84
C TYR A 160 -6.63 3.76 8.59
N PRO A 161 -6.48 4.31 7.37
CA PRO A 161 -6.83 3.66 6.11
C PRO A 161 -6.16 2.29 5.90
N GLU A 162 -6.75 1.47 5.05
CA GLU A 162 -6.09 0.29 4.49
C GLU A 162 -5.18 0.73 3.35
N CYS A 163 -3.90 0.88 3.64
CA CYS A 163 -2.93 1.42 2.67
C CYS A 163 -2.34 0.36 1.72
N GLY A 164 -2.98 -0.79 1.54
CA GLY A 164 -2.61 -1.74 0.49
C GLY A 164 -2.86 -1.19 -0.91
N LEU A 165 -3.86 -0.32 -1.05
CA LEU A 165 -4.20 0.38 -2.30
C LEU A 165 -4.58 1.82 -2.02
N TYR A 166 -3.96 2.76 -2.72
CA TYR A 166 -4.38 4.16 -2.79
C TYR A 166 -3.78 4.85 -4.02
N SER A 167 -4.33 5.99 -4.41
CA SER A 167 -3.82 6.78 -5.52
C SER A 167 -3.57 8.23 -5.12
N LEU A 168 -2.57 8.85 -5.76
CA LEU A 168 -2.12 10.23 -5.57
C LEU A 168 -2.09 10.93 -6.93
N ASN A 169 -2.81 12.02 -7.08
CA ASN A 169 -2.75 12.84 -8.30
C ASN A 169 -1.55 13.79 -8.24
N LEU A 170 -0.47 13.40 -8.89
CA LEU A 170 0.80 14.13 -8.89
C LEU A 170 0.73 15.50 -9.62
N SER A 171 -0.31 15.70 -10.45
CA SER A 171 -0.53 16.98 -11.12
C SER A 171 -1.01 18.05 -10.15
N HIS A 172 -1.62 17.67 -9.02
CA HIS A 172 -2.19 18.58 -8.06
C HIS A 172 -1.16 19.07 -7.04
N TYR A 173 -1.09 20.38 -6.86
CA TYR A 173 -0.12 20.98 -5.94
C TYR A 173 -0.28 20.51 -4.49
N ALA A 174 -1.51 20.28 -4.05
CA ALA A 174 -1.79 19.79 -2.69
C ALA A 174 -1.14 18.41 -2.43
N ILE A 175 -1.07 17.52 -3.43
CA ILE A 175 -0.41 16.22 -3.32
C ILE A 175 1.11 16.36 -3.28
N LYS A 176 1.69 17.34 -3.95
CA LYS A 176 3.13 17.63 -3.83
C LYS A 176 3.49 18.05 -2.40
N LEU A 177 2.66 18.85 -1.76
CA LEU A 177 2.84 19.24 -0.36
C LEU A 177 2.63 18.04 0.60
N PHE A 178 1.60 17.23 0.35
CA PHE A 178 1.35 16.00 1.10
C PHE A 178 2.56 15.05 1.03
N LEU A 179 3.09 14.80 -0.16
CA LEU A 179 4.25 13.93 -0.36
C LEU A 179 5.51 14.50 0.30
N ALA A 180 5.73 15.82 0.21
CA ALA A 180 6.86 16.47 0.87
C ALA A 180 6.79 16.31 2.39
N GLU A 181 5.62 16.49 3.00
CA GLU A 181 5.45 16.27 4.45
C GLU A 181 5.57 14.78 4.80
N PHE A 182 5.01 13.88 3.99
CA PHE A 182 5.13 12.44 4.22
C PHE A 182 6.60 11.99 4.19
N GLN A 183 7.37 12.49 3.22
CA GLN A 183 8.80 12.22 3.12
C GLN A 183 9.57 12.83 4.31
N ARG A 184 9.27 14.08 4.68
CA ARG A 184 9.89 14.73 5.84
C ARG A 184 9.72 13.91 7.12
N MET A 185 8.56 13.29 7.31
CA MET A 185 8.30 12.45 8.50
C MET A 185 9.29 11.28 8.61
N TYR A 186 9.76 10.72 7.49
CA TYR A 186 10.77 9.66 7.47
C TYR A 186 12.20 10.21 7.48
N ASP A 187 12.50 11.22 6.64
CA ASP A 187 13.85 11.79 6.54
C ASP A 187 14.30 12.42 7.87
N GLN A 188 13.37 13.01 8.61
CA GLN A 188 13.57 13.59 9.93
C GLN A 188 12.89 12.73 11.02
N ALA A 189 13.16 11.43 11.03
CA ALA A 189 12.41 10.46 11.83
C ALA A 189 12.28 10.81 13.32
N GLU A 190 13.29 11.43 13.93
CA GLU A 190 13.30 11.85 15.34
C GLU A 190 12.27 12.96 15.62
N GLN A 191 12.06 13.88 14.66
CA GLN A 191 11.06 14.95 14.70
C GLN A 191 9.81 14.58 13.87
N GLY A 192 9.76 13.38 13.35
CA GLY A 192 8.71 12.83 12.49
C GLY A 192 8.07 11.58 13.07
N ILE A 193 8.29 10.44 12.40
CA ILE A 193 7.59 9.19 12.71
C ILE A 193 7.79 8.73 14.16
N PHE A 194 8.96 8.94 14.77
CA PHE A 194 9.22 8.47 16.14
C PHE A 194 8.50 9.27 17.24
N LEU A 195 7.92 10.42 16.90
CA LEU A 195 7.02 11.15 17.78
C LEU A 195 5.59 10.60 17.75
N LEU A 196 5.25 9.80 16.74
CA LEU A 196 3.93 9.21 16.58
C LEU A 196 3.73 7.99 17.49
N GLU A 197 2.47 7.61 17.65
CA GLU A 197 2.08 6.43 18.43
C GLU A 197 2.48 5.12 17.76
N GLU A 198 2.33 5.02 16.43
CA GLU A 198 2.71 3.88 15.59
C GLU A 198 3.49 4.39 14.37
N TRP A 199 4.38 3.55 13.78
CA TRP A 199 5.33 3.98 12.74
C TRP A 199 5.19 3.22 11.43
N HIS A 200 4.19 2.34 11.30
CA HIS A 200 3.90 1.72 10.02
C HIS A 200 3.21 2.72 9.07
N ASP A 201 3.31 2.42 7.78
CA ASP A 201 2.88 3.29 6.68
C ASP A 201 1.44 3.82 6.82
N SER A 202 0.49 2.95 7.17
CA SER A 202 -0.92 3.33 7.25
C SER A 202 -1.21 4.35 8.36
N PHE A 203 -0.53 4.23 9.50
CA PHE A 203 -0.67 5.18 10.60
C PHE A 203 -0.05 6.53 10.22
N VAL A 204 1.19 6.49 9.71
CA VAL A 204 1.90 7.71 9.29
C VAL A 204 1.15 8.44 8.16
N PHE A 205 0.66 7.68 7.17
CA PHE A 205 -0.17 8.22 6.09
C PHE A 205 -1.39 8.97 6.64
N GLU A 206 -2.11 8.39 7.61
CA GLU A 206 -3.28 9.04 8.22
C GLU A 206 -2.91 10.30 8.99
N GLU A 207 -1.82 10.29 9.76
CA GLU A 207 -1.37 11.46 10.49
C GLU A 207 -0.92 12.59 9.55
N VAL A 208 -0.30 12.27 8.42
CA VAL A 208 0.00 13.27 7.39
C VAL A 208 -1.28 13.76 6.73
N ARG A 209 -2.20 12.86 6.33
CA ARG A 209 -3.46 13.23 5.70
C ARG A 209 -4.28 14.22 6.52
N LYS A 210 -4.33 14.04 7.84
CA LYS A 210 -5.01 14.96 8.76
C LYS A 210 -4.47 16.38 8.74
N LYS A 211 -3.20 16.58 8.36
CA LYS A 211 -2.60 17.92 8.22
C LYS A 211 -3.08 18.67 6.98
N PHE A 212 -3.74 17.96 6.06
CA PHE A 212 -4.25 18.50 4.80
C PHE A 212 -5.78 18.35 4.68
N PRO A 213 -6.56 19.06 5.51
CA PRO A 213 -8.02 18.90 5.57
C PRO A 213 -8.76 19.31 4.29
N ASN A 214 -8.11 20.09 3.43
CA ASN A 214 -8.69 20.61 2.18
C ASN A 214 -8.42 19.73 0.96
N LEU A 215 -7.80 18.56 1.12
CA LEU A 215 -7.65 17.59 0.02
C LEU A 215 -9.01 17.14 -0.50
N ASN A 216 -9.17 17.14 -1.82
CA ASN A 216 -10.35 16.55 -2.47
C ASN A 216 -10.22 15.03 -2.48
N LEU A 217 -10.80 14.40 -1.48
CA LEU A 217 -10.66 12.98 -1.20
C LEU A 217 -11.76 12.14 -1.86
N LEU A 218 -11.42 10.91 -2.24
CA LEU A 218 -12.37 9.84 -2.50
C LEU A 218 -12.07 8.65 -1.59
N ASN A 219 -13.00 8.35 -0.69
CA ASN A 219 -12.94 7.12 0.09
C ASN A 219 -13.69 6.02 -0.65
N TRP A 220 -12.96 5.05 -1.23
CA TRP A 220 -13.55 3.91 -1.93
C TRP A 220 -14.37 2.98 -1.04
N SER A 221 -14.20 3.06 0.28
CA SER A 221 -14.95 2.28 1.26
C SER A 221 -16.11 3.06 1.87
N ALA A 222 -16.43 4.26 1.37
CA ALA A 222 -17.56 5.04 1.90
C ALA A 222 -18.87 4.26 1.73
N GLY A 223 -19.66 4.23 2.79
CA GLY A 223 -20.92 3.49 2.80
C GLY A 223 -20.81 2.00 3.14
N LEU A 224 -19.60 1.44 3.25
CA LEU A 224 -19.37 0.07 3.68
C LEU A 224 -19.33 0.01 5.23
N SER A 225 -20.43 0.38 5.89
CA SER A 225 -20.53 0.50 7.35
C SER A 225 -20.25 -0.79 8.11
N ASP A 226 -20.42 -1.95 7.45
CA ASP A 226 -20.24 -3.28 8.06
C ASP A 226 -18.78 -3.74 8.06
N ILE A 227 -17.88 -2.98 7.41
CA ILE A 227 -16.44 -3.23 7.43
C ILE A 227 -15.83 -2.54 8.67
N ARG A 228 -16.32 -2.91 9.83
CA ARG A 228 -15.72 -2.49 11.10
C ARG A 228 -14.76 -3.56 11.57
N PRO A 229 -13.51 -3.20 11.87
CA PRO A 229 -12.62 -4.18 12.48
C PRO A 229 -13.21 -4.61 13.83
N ASN A 230 -13.58 -5.88 13.93
CA ASN A 230 -13.92 -6.46 15.21
C ASN A 230 -12.67 -6.50 16.09
N ARG A 231 -12.72 -5.86 17.24
CA ARG A 231 -11.58 -5.76 18.16
C ARG A 231 -11.11 -7.12 18.69
N PHE A 232 -11.92 -8.14 18.60
CA PHE A 232 -11.71 -9.45 19.23
C PHE A 232 -11.51 -10.61 18.25
N ASN A 233 -11.83 -10.42 16.97
CA ASN A 233 -11.69 -11.47 15.97
C ASN A 233 -11.21 -10.87 14.66
N SER A 234 -10.05 -11.33 14.19
CA SER A 234 -9.46 -10.91 12.91
C SER A 234 -10.08 -11.61 11.69
N GLN A 235 -11.03 -12.52 11.91
CA GLN A 235 -11.74 -13.24 10.85
C GLN A 235 -13.20 -12.75 10.77
N GLY A 236 -13.66 -12.47 9.56
CA GLY A 236 -15.04 -12.04 9.32
C GLY A 236 -15.31 -10.55 9.51
N GLU A 237 -14.26 -9.73 9.64
CA GLU A 237 -14.39 -8.27 9.79
C GLU A 237 -14.75 -7.57 8.48
N GLY A 238 -14.65 -8.28 7.36
CA GLY A 238 -14.64 -7.69 6.03
C GLY A 238 -13.28 -7.04 5.70
N HIS A 239 -12.98 -6.91 4.43
CA HIS A 239 -11.80 -6.22 3.95
C HIS A 239 -12.22 -5.07 3.03
N PRO A 240 -11.78 -3.81 3.27
CA PRO A 240 -12.28 -2.67 2.49
C PRO A 240 -12.12 -2.85 0.98
N LEU A 241 -10.98 -3.38 0.52
CA LEU A 241 -10.72 -3.56 -0.90
C LEU A 241 -11.74 -4.50 -1.56
N ILE A 242 -11.91 -5.71 -1.05
CA ILE A 242 -12.76 -6.71 -1.69
C ILE A 242 -14.25 -6.39 -1.60
N ASN A 243 -14.64 -5.48 -0.72
CA ASN A 243 -16.01 -5.02 -0.56
C ASN A 243 -16.29 -3.68 -1.28
N SER A 244 -15.26 -2.95 -1.72
CA SER A 244 -15.40 -1.79 -2.61
C SER A 244 -15.49 -2.22 -4.08
N ASP A 245 -15.69 -1.26 -4.99
CA ASP A 245 -15.70 -1.53 -6.44
C ASP A 245 -14.41 -2.16 -6.95
N TRP A 246 -13.27 -1.92 -6.27
CA TRP A 246 -12.01 -2.59 -6.57
C TRP A 246 -12.06 -4.11 -6.44
N GLY A 247 -12.94 -4.65 -5.58
CA GLY A 247 -13.10 -6.09 -5.42
C GLY A 247 -13.63 -6.82 -6.65
N ALA A 248 -14.13 -6.11 -7.67
CA ALA A 248 -14.45 -6.68 -8.98
C ALA A 248 -13.20 -7.08 -9.78
N TYR A 249 -12.03 -6.52 -9.42
CA TYR A 249 -10.77 -6.69 -10.16
C TYR A 249 -9.63 -7.23 -9.29
N LEU A 250 -9.64 -6.95 -8.00
CA LEU A 250 -8.52 -7.18 -7.10
C LEU A 250 -8.91 -7.98 -5.85
N ASP A 251 -7.99 -8.82 -5.39
CA ASP A 251 -8.00 -9.41 -4.05
C ASP A 251 -6.68 -9.09 -3.32
N HIS A 252 -6.73 -8.91 -2.00
CA HIS A 252 -5.57 -8.62 -1.17
C HIS A 252 -5.26 -9.78 -0.23
N LEU A 253 -4.21 -10.52 -0.51
CA LEU A 253 -3.84 -11.74 0.21
C LEU A 253 -3.10 -11.48 1.53
N LYS A 254 -3.60 -10.59 2.35
CA LYS A 254 -2.98 -10.19 3.61
C LYS A 254 -2.88 -11.36 4.60
N GLY A 255 -1.72 -11.51 5.24
CA GLY A 255 -1.52 -12.52 6.28
C GLY A 255 -1.62 -13.96 5.76
N THR A 256 -2.42 -14.80 6.40
CA THR A 256 -2.60 -16.23 6.05
C THR A 256 -3.28 -16.46 4.71
N ARG A 257 -3.95 -15.45 4.13
CA ARG A 257 -4.55 -15.51 2.80
C ARG A 257 -3.52 -15.77 1.71
N LYS A 258 -2.24 -15.39 1.93
CA LYS A 258 -1.12 -15.69 1.01
C LYS A 258 -0.96 -17.19 0.74
N ILE A 259 -1.15 -18.01 1.76
CA ILE A 259 -1.05 -19.48 1.65
C ILE A 259 -2.27 -20.05 0.92
N ARG A 260 -3.45 -19.50 1.19
CA ARG A 260 -4.72 -19.93 0.55
C ARG A 260 -4.87 -19.46 -0.90
N GLY A 261 -4.18 -18.38 -1.27
CA GLY A 261 -4.27 -17.79 -2.60
C GLY A 261 -5.55 -17.01 -2.90
N LYS A 262 -6.45 -16.86 -1.90
CA LYS A 262 -7.74 -16.14 -1.99
C LYS A 262 -8.17 -15.63 -0.62
N SER A 263 -8.89 -14.52 -0.56
CA SER A 263 -9.53 -14.04 0.66
C SER A 263 -10.63 -14.98 1.14
N ASN A 264 -10.92 -14.93 2.44
CA ASN A 264 -11.99 -15.76 3.02
C ASN A 264 -13.36 -15.23 2.61
N GLU A 265 -14.30 -16.13 2.35
CA GLU A 265 -15.69 -15.77 2.05
C GLU A 265 -16.34 -14.95 3.17
N ILE A 266 -16.00 -15.24 4.43
CA ILE A 266 -16.51 -14.47 5.58
C ILE A 266 -16.06 -13.00 5.61
N ASP A 267 -14.98 -12.66 4.91
CA ASP A 267 -14.50 -11.27 4.74
C ASP A 267 -15.28 -10.52 3.65
N LEU A 268 -16.02 -11.24 2.82
CA LEU A 268 -16.85 -10.69 1.75
C LEU A 268 -18.24 -10.34 2.30
N LYS A 269 -18.58 -9.06 2.31
CA LYS A 269 -19.84 -8.53 2.84
C LYS A 269 -20.80 -8.08 1.74
N VAL A 270 -20.29 -7.88 0.53
CA VAL A 270 -21.08 -7.57 -0.66
C VAL A 270 -21.27 -8.82 -1.51
N ASN A 271 -22.36 -8.88 -2.25
CA ASN A 271 -22.58 -9.96 -3.20
C ASN A 271 -21.67 -9.76 -4.43
N ARG A 272 -20.83 -10.76 -4.72
CA ARG A 272 -19.92 -10.77 -5.86
C ARG A 272 -20.35 -11.83 -6.86
N THR A 273 -20.31 -11.46 -8.14
CA THR A 273 -20.71 -12.35 -9.26
C THR A 273 -19.54 -12.70 -10.18
N GLU A 274 -18.38 -12.06 -9.97
CA GLU A 274 -17.19 -12.32 -10.76
C GLU A 274 -16.70 -13.76 -10.56
N ALA A 275 -16.27 -14.42 -11.64
CA ALA A 275 -15.85 -15.83 -11.66
C ALA A 275 -14.78 -16.14 -10.57
N TYR A 276 -13.91 -15.19 -10.28
CA TYR A 276 -12.93 -15.32 -9.20
C TYR A 276 -13.58 -15.59 -7.84
N TRP A 277 -14.69 -14.91 -7.53
CA TRP A 277 -15.37 -15.02 -6.24
C TRP A 277 -16.31 -16.23 -6.18
N THR A 278 -16.95 -16.59 -7.30
CA THR A 278 -17.99 -17.64 -7.35
C THR A 278 -17.44 -19.04 -7.60
N ASN A 279 -16.27 -19.18 -8.24
CA ASN A 279 -15.65 -20.48 -8.44
C ASN A 279 -14.98 -20.95 -7.15
N ASN A 280 -15.44 -22.08 -6.63
CA ASN A 280 -14.75 -22.82 -5.58
C ASN A 280 -13.43 -23.35 -6.16
N VAL A 281 -12.30 -22.92 -5.60
CA VAL A 281 -10.96 -23.47 -5.89
C VAL A 281 -10.76 -24.73 -5.06
#